data_780119167fcd9b83e97f41916b159692
#
_entry.id   780119167fcd9b83e97f41916b159692
#
_cell.length_a   1.000
_cell.length_b   1.000
_cell.length_c   1.000
_cell.angle_alpha   90.00
_cell.angle_beta   90.00
_cell.angle_gamma   90.00
#
_symmetry.space_group_name_H-M   'P 1'
#
loop_
_entity.id
_entity.type
_entity.pdbx_description
1 polymer ?
#
loop_
_entity_poly.entity_id
_entity_poly.type
_entity_poly.pdbx_seq_one_letter_code
_entity_poly.pdbx_strand_id
1 'polypeptide(L)'
;MDRQLRKRLEARFTERLTGPVRQRHDQTEIRIAPSDVPEVMRELHDDPAFDFQLLADLAGVDTGAHMQCVYHLWSSTTPDWLRVIADGMPRDDPRVPSLTGLWPGAEWMEREAYDMFGIIFEGNRDLRRIYMPPEYTSFPLRKDFYLPDDAARSPGGGYRHMEQTHFPANTPSATVRRLPGSRQLPSVK
;
A
#
# COMPACT_ATOMS: atom_id res chain seq x y z
N MET A 1 -14.89 14.87 17.50
CA MET A 1 -13.56 14.45 18.00
C MET A 1 -13.77 13.43 19.11
N ASP A 2 -13.55 12.16 18.82
CA ASP A 2 -13.92 11.13 19.80
C ASP A 2 -12.77 10.86 20.78
N ARG A 3 -12.82 11.57 21.91
CA ARG A 3 -11.96 11.29 23.08
C ARG A 3 -12.16 9.85 23.61
N GLN A 4 -13.29 9.21 23.30
CA GLN A 4 -13.58 7.87 23.77
C GLN A 4 -12.85 6.82 22.94
N LEU A 5 -12.80 6.96 21.60
CA LEU A 5 -12.04 6.07 20.73
C LEU A 5 -10.56 6.08 21.12
N ARG A 6 -9.97 7.27 21.28
CA ARG A 6 -8.58 7.39 21.72
C ARG A 6 -8.31 6.65 23.03
N LYS A 7 -9.14 6.87 24.07
CA LYS A 7 -8.98 6.20 25.36
C LYS A 7 -9.12 4.67 25.25
N ARG A 8 -10.07 4.19 24.44
CA ARG A 8 -10.25 2.75 24.19
C ARG A 8 -9.02 2.14 23.51
N LEU A 9 -8.47 2.81 22.47
CA LEU A 9 -7.26 2.38 21.79
C LEU A 9 -6.04 2.37 22.70
N GLU A 10 -5.83 3.44 23.48
CA GLU A 10 -4.74 3.51 24.45
C GLU A 10 -4.85 2.42 25.52
N ALA A 11 -6.04 2.17 26.06
CA ALA A 11 -6.24 1.16 27.08
C ALA A 11 -6.07 -0.28 26.55
N ARG A 12 -6.50 -0.54 25.30
CA ARG A 12 -6.54 -1.87 24.74
C ARG A 12 -5.21 -2.30 24.11
N PHE A 13 -4.53 -1.39 23.43
CA PHE A 13 -3.35 -1.71 22.63
C PHE A 13 -2.05 -1.11 23.17
N THR A 14 -1.99 -0.68 24.43
CA THR A 14 -0.81 -0.02 25.05
C THR A 14 0.50 -0.74 24.74
N GLU A 15 0.54 -2.07 24.88
CA GLU A 15 1.75 -2.87 24.70
C GLU A 15 2.16 -3.07 23.24
N ARG A 16 1.22 -2.84 22.30
CA ARG A 16 1.43 -3.03 20.86
C ARG A 16 1.64 -1.72 20.10
N LEU A 17 1.38 -0.59 20.77
CA LEU A 17 1.61 0.71 20.17
C LEU A 17 3.10 1.03 20.14
N THR A 18 3.64 1.33 18.97
CA THR A 18 5.02 1.80 18.80
C THR A 18 5.18 3.30 19.01
N GLY A 19 4.08 3.98 19.34
CA GLY A 19 4.05 5.41 19.60
C GLY A 19 2.72 5.88 20.18
N PRO A 20 2.62 7.16 20.55
CA PRO A 20 1.38 7.69 21.13
C PRO A 20 0.25 7.69 20.12
N VAL A 21 -0.99 7.48 20.61
CA VAL A 21 -2.20 7.71 19.81
C VAL A 21 -2.31 9.20 19.49
N ARG A 22 -2.39 9.52 18.21
CA ARG A 22 -2.42 10.90 17.72
C ARG A 22 -3.78 11.21 17.09
N GLN A 23 -4.13 12.48 17.10
CA GLN A 23 -5.22 13.01 16.31
C GLN A 23 -4.63 13.80 15.14
N ARG A 24 -5.01 13.42 13.93
CA ARG A 24 -4.63 14.14 12.71
C ARG A 24 -5.89 14.53 11.96
N HIS A 25 -6.16 15.84 11.91
CA HIS A 25 -7.41 16.37 11.37
C HIS A 25 -8.63 15.71 12.04
N ASP A 26 -9.43 15.01 11.30
CA ASP A 26 -10.64 14.31 11.71
C ASP A 26 -10.42 12.80 12.00
N GLN A 27 -9.18 12.29 11.85
CA GLN A 27 -8.84 10.89 12.05
C GLN A 27 -7.98 10.66 13.29
N THR A 28 -8.26 9.57 14.01
CA THR A 28 -7.36 9.04 15.02
C THR A 28 -6.26 8.21 14.35
N GLU A 29 -5.00 8.36 14.76
CA GLU A 29 -3.85 7.62 14.22
C GLU A 29 -3.19 6.78 15.31
N ILE A 30 -2.93 5.51 15.02
CA ILE A 30 -2.10 4.60 15.81
C ILE A 30 -0.95 4.03 14.96
N ARG A 31 0.14 3.67 15.64
CA ARG A 31 1.31 3.02 15.04
C ARG A 31 1.57 1.71 15.74
N ILE A 32 1.79 0.65 14.95
CA ILE A 32 2.04 -0.72 15.42
C ILE A 32 3.20 -1.33 14.67
N ALA A 33 3.78 -2.40 15.22
CA ALA A 33 4.73 -3.21 14.48
C ALA A 33 4.03 -4.02 13.37
N PRO A 34 4.70 -4.33 12.24
CA PRO A 34 4.11 -5.15 11.17
C PRO A 34 3.65 -6.53 11.67
N SER A 35 4.34 -7.12 12.64
CA SER A 35 3.97 -8.40 13.27
C SER A 35 2.62 -8.36 14.00
N ASP A 36 2.22 -7.21 14.52
CA ASP A 36 1.01 -7.06 15.31
C ASP A 36 -0.24 -6.79 14.46
N VAL A 37 -0.05 -6.56 13.15
CA VAL A 37 -1.14 -6.25 12.21
C VAL A 37 -2.28 -7.27 12.28
N PRO A 38 -2.06 -8.60 12.23
CA PRO A 38 -3.16 -9.56 12.19
C PRO A 38 -4.05 -9.51 13.44
N GLU A 39 -3.43 -9.38 14.60
CA GLU A 39 -4.15 -9.41 15.88
C GLU A 39 -4.88 -8.10 16.13
N VAL A 40 -4.18 -6.96 15.96
CA VAL A 40 -4.78 -5.63 16.16
C VAL A 40 -5.91 -5.40 15.17
N MET A 41 -5.71 -5.74 13.89
CA MET A 41 -6.74 -5.53 12.87
C MET A 41 -7.96 -6.44 13.04
N ARG A 42 -7.75 -7.68 13.47
CA ARG A 42 -8.87 -8.58 13.80
C ARG A 42 -9.68 -8.05 14.95
N GLU A 43 -9.03 -7.56 15.99
CA GLU A 43 -9.72 -7.00 17.14
C GLU A 43 -10.46 -5.71 16.80
N LEU A 44 -9.87 -4.83 16.01
CA LEU A 44 -10.54 -3.63 15.49
C LEU A 44 -11.78 -3.96 14.64
N HIS A 45 -11.74 -5.08 13.91
CA HIS A 45 -12.84 -5.54 13.07
C HIS A 45 -13.94 -6.24 13.88
N ASP A 46 -13.56 -7.21 14.74
CA ASP A 46 -14.49 -8.16 15.37
C ASP A 46 -15.10 -7.65 16.69
N ASP A 47 -14.39 -6.77 17.43
CA ASP A 47 -14.87 -6.25 18.70
C ASP A 47 -15.95 -5.18 18.48
N PRO A 48 -17.19 -5.39 18.98
CA PRO A 48 -18.26 -4.40 18.86
C PRO A 48 -17.95 -3.04 19.47
N ALA A 49 -16.93 -2.94 20.35
CA ALA A 49 -16.49 -1.67 20.91
C ALA A 49 -15.76 -0.80 19.87
N PHE A 50 -15.21 -1.42 18.81
CA PHE A 50 -14.51 -0.73 17.72
C PHE A 50 -15.29 -0.78 16.42
N ASP A 51 -15.72 -1.96 15.98
CA ASP A 51 -16.59 -2.23 14.82
C ASP A 51 -16.14 -1.57 13.51
N PHE A 52 -14.82 -1.67 13.21
CA PHE A 52 -14.26 -1.17 11.96
C PHE A 52 -14.50 -2.15 10.81
N GLN A 53 -15.70 -2.18 10.26
CA GLN A 53 -16.13 -3.12 9.23
C GLN A 53 -15.62 -2.79 7.84
N LEU A 54 -15.17 -1.55 7.59
CA LEU A 54 -14.69 -1.14 6.28
C LEU A 54 -13.18 -0.80 6.32
N LEU A 55 -12.41 -1.51 5.52
CA LEU A 55 -11.10 -1.06 5.08
C LEU A 55 -11.31 -0.16 3.86
N ALA A 56 -11.26 1.15 4.07
CA ALA A 56 -11.53 2.14 3.04
C ALA A 56 -10.33 2.32 2.10
N ASP A 57 -9.10 2.19 2.65
CA ASP A 57 -7.88 2.33 1.85
C ASP A 57 -6.70 1.62 2.53
N LEU A 58 -5.75 1.17 1.71
CA LEU A 58 -4.46 0.63 2.11
C LEU A 58 -3.40 1.16 1.15
N ALA A 59 -2.37 1.81 1.68
CA ALA A 59 -1.30 2.37 0.87
C ALA A 59 0.09 2.06 1.44
N GLY A 60 1.06 1.81 0.55
CA GLY A 60 2.48 1.76 0.91
C GLY A 60 3.07 3.16 1.05
N VAL A 61 4.05 3.32 1.91
CA VAL A 61 4.82 4.57 2.08
C VAL A 61 6.29 4.25 2.23
N ASP A 62 7.13 4.86 1.39
CA ASP A 62 8.57 4.89 1.58
C ASP A 62 8.97 6.16 2.35
N THR A 63 9.47 6.00 3.58
CA THR A 63 9.94 7.13 4.40
C THR A 63 11.37 7.56 4.03
N GLY A 64 12.07 6.75 3.23
CA GLY A 64 13.50 6.87 2.95
C GLY A 64 14.37 6.05 3.91
N ALA A 65 13.95 5.88 5.16
CA ALA A 65 14.63 5.06 6.16
C ALA A 65 14.04 3.63 6.24
N HIS A 66 12.75 3.50 6.15
CA HIS A 66 12.00 2.23 6.22
C HIS A 66 10.70 2.36 5.42
N MET A 67 10.04 1.23 5.19
CA MET A 67 8.71 1.17 4.59
C MET A 67 7.62 1.17 5.67
N GLN A 68 6.47 1.70 5.31
CA GLN A 68 5.24 1.67 6.11
C GLN A 68 4.09 1.17 5.26
N CYS A 69 3.12 0.52 5.90
CA CYS A 69 1.81 0.28 5.34
C CYS A 69 0.77 1.06 6.14
N VAL A 70 -0.03 1.86 5.46
CA VAL A 70 -1.03 2.73 6.06
C VAL A 70 -2.41 2.20 5.70
N TYR A 71 -3.23 1.97 6.72
CA TYR A 71 -4.59 1.48 6.59
C TYR A 71 -5.56 2.53 7.06
N HIS A 72 -6.61 2.79 6.30
CA HIS A 72 -7.72 3.65 6.67
C HIS A 72 -8.95 2.81 6.94
N LEU A 73 -9.37 2.78 8.20
CA LEU A 73 -10.54 2.04 8.66
C LEU A 73 -11.69 2.99 8.95
N TRP A 74 -12.89 2.53 8.68
CA TRP A 74 -14.11 3.28 8.99
C TRP A 74 -15.15 2.37 9.67
N SER A 75 -15.80 2.91 10.70
CA SER A 75 -16.90 2.27 11.39
C SER A 75 -18.21 2.96 11.01
N SER A 76 -19.23 2.17 10.63
CA SER A 76 -20.56 2.69 10.33
C SER A 76 -21.40 2.90 11.58
N THR A 77 -21.09 2.18 12.64
CA THR A 77 -21.83 2.21 13.91
C THR A 77 -21.46 3.43 14.75
N THR A 78 -20.16 3.68 14.84
CA THR A 78 -19.62 4.94 15.37
C THR A 78 -18.89 5.59 14.20
N PRO A 79 -19.38 6.71 13.60
CA PRO A 79 -18.81 7.27 12.36
C PRO A 79 -17.40 7.81 12.60
N ASP A 80 -16.51 6.91 13.01
CA ASP A 80 -15.13 7.17 13.34
C ASP A 80 -14.21 6.73 12.21
N TRP A 81 -13.18 7.53 11.96
CA TRP A 81 -12.05 7.19 11.11
C TRP A 81 -10.83 6.83 11.95
N LEU A 82 -10.25 5.69 11.64
CA LEU A 82 -8.99 5.25 12.24
C LEU A 82 -7.93 5.02 11.18
N ARG A 83 -6.79 5.64 11.37
CA ARG A 83 -5.58 5.41 10.58
C ARG A 83 -4.64 4.51 11.36
N VAL A 84 -4.35 3.34 10.84
CA VAL A 84 -3.38 2.40 11.41
C VAL A 84 -2.14 2.42 10.53
N ILE A 85 -0.96 2.56 11.13
CA ILE A 85 0.32 2.55 10.42
C ILE A 85 1.13 1.37 10.93
N ALA A 86 1.36 0.38 10.08
CA ALA A 86 2.37 -0.64 10.30
C ALA A 86 3.73 -0.04 9.92
N ASP A 87 4.56 0.20 10.93
CA ASP A 87 5.78 1.00 10.83
C ASP A 87 7.05 0.17 11.03
N GLY A 88 8.14 0.59 10.38
CA GLY A 88 9.47 0.01 10.63
C GLY A 88 9.82 -1.22 9.78
N MET A 89 9.13 -1.48 8.65
CA MET A 89 9.55 -2.54 7.72
C MET A 89 10.88 -2.19 7.05
N PRO A 90 11.85 -3.13 6.95
CA PRO A 90 13.10 -2.89 6.24
C PRO A 90 12.82 -2.60 4.75
N ARG A 91 13.60 -1.70 4.13
CA ARG A 91 13.38 -1.33 2.73
C ARG A 91 13.74 -2.46 1.75
N ASP A 92 14.70 -3.30 2.13
CA ASP A 92 15.20 -4.37 1.24
C ASP A 92 14.23 -5.56 1.16
N ASP A 93 13.51 -5.85 2.24
CA ASP A 93 12.53 -6.93 2.30
C ASP A 93 11.34 -6.51 3.18
N PRO A 94 10.50 -5.57 2.74
CA PRO A 94 9.35 -5.10 3.49
C PRO A 94 8.23 -6.14 3.48
N ARG A 95 7.90 -6.68 4.65
CA ARG A 95 6.88 -7.71 4.82
C ARG A 95 5.85 -7.30 5.85
N VAL A 96 4.60 -7.65 5.56
CA VAL A 96 3.48 -7.47 6.46
C VAL A 96 2.43 -8.54 6.17
N PRO A 97 1.74 -9.07 7.19
CA PRO A 97 0.66 -10.03 6.96
C PRO A 97 -0.50 -9.44 6.17
N SER A 98 -1.06 -10.25 5.25
CA SER A 98 -2.24 -9.91 4.45
C SER A 98 -3.50 -9.80 5.30
N LEU A 99 -4.37 -8.85 4.93
CA LEU A 99 -5.67 -8.65 5.54
C LEU A 99 -6.84 -9.15 4.69
N THR A 100 -6.57 -9.87 3.60
CA THR A 100 -7.61 -10.43 2.72
C THR A 100 -8.57 -11.37 3.42
N GLY A 101 -8.16 -11.97 4.53
CA GLY A 101 -9.02 -12.81 5.37
C GLY A 101 -10.03 -12.05 6.22
N LEU A 102 -9.81 -10.76 6.49
CA LEU A 102 -10.73 -9.87 7.20
C LEU A 102 -11.52 -9.01 6.22
N TRP A 103 -10.85 -8.39 5.28
CA TRP A 103 -11.44 -7.55 4.24
C TRP A 103 -11.05 -8.07 2.85
N PRO A 104 -11.93 -8.77 2.13
CA PRO A 104 -11.61 -9.29 0.80
C PRO A 104 -11.15 -8.21 -0.19
N GLY A 105 -11.64 -6.97 -0.05
CA GLY A 105 -11.21 -5.83 -0.86
C GLY A 105 -9.74 -5.43 -0.71
N ALA A 106 -9.08 -5.87 0.37
CA ALA A 106 -7.66 -5.64 0.59
C ALA A 106 -6.78 -6.24 -0.53
N GLU A 107 -7.25 -7.31 -1.20
CA GLU A 107 -6.50 -7.99 -2.25
C GLU A 107 -5.95 -7.03 -3.31
N TRP A 108 -6.78 -6.12 -3.80
CA TRP A 108 -6.38 -5.17 -4.83
C TRP A 108 -5.44 -4.09 -4.31
N MET A 109 -5.69 -3.57 -3.12
CA MET A 109 -4.88 -2.55 -2.48
C MET A 109 -3.50 -3.09 -2.10
N GLU A 110 -3.42 -4.34 -1.62
CA GLU A 110 -2.17 -5.03 -1.33
C GLU A 110 -1.34 -5.25 -2.59
N ARG A 111 -1.97 -5.62 -3.71
CA ARG A 111 -1.30 -5.74 -5.01
C ARG A 111 -0.77 -4.41 -5.51
N GLU A 112 -1.50 -3.31 -5.32
CA GLU A 112 -1.00 -1.97 -5.66
C GLU A 112 0.23 -1.60 -4.81
N ALA A 113 0.17 -1.78 -3.50
CA ALA A 113 1.28 -1.50 -2.62
C ALA A 113 2.51 -2.39 -2.92
N TYR A 114 2.28 -3.65 -3.28
CA TYR A 114 3.33 -4.52 -3.79
C TYR A 114 3.93 -4.00 -5.10
N ASP A 115 3.10 -3.66 -6.07
CA ASP A 115 3.55 -3.23 -7.40
C ASP A 115 4.36 -1.92 -7.35
N MET A 116 3.93 -0.98 -6.51
CA MET A 116 4.53 0.36 -6.42
C MET A 116 5.72 0.44 -5.46
N PHE A 117 5.71 -0.32 -4.36
CA PHE A 117 6.70 -0.22 -3.28
C PHE A 117 7.47 -1.52 -3.01
N GLY A 118 6.98 -2.66 -3.51
CA GLY A 118 7.57 -3.96 -3.24
C GLY A 118 7.27 -4.49 -1.83
N ILE A 119 6.18 -4.05 -1.20
CA ILE A 119 5.75 -4.57 0.10
C ILE A 119 5.13 -5.96 -0.13
N ILE A 120 5.66 -6.97 0.55
CA ILE A 120 5.17 -8.34 0.46
C ILE A 120 4.08 -8.56 1.49
N PHE A 121 2.87 -8.88 1.03
CA PHE A 121 1.73 -9.21 1.89
C PHE A 121 1.64 -10.73 2.08
N GLU A 122 2.15 -11.20 3.22
CA GLU A 122 2.21 -12.63 3.53
C GLU A 122 0.81 -13.21 3.73
N GLY A 123 0.47 -14.22 2.94
CA GLY A 123 -0.87 -14.83 2.94
C GLY A 123 -1.82 -14.29 1.87
N ASN A 124 -1.46 -13.26 1.12
CA ASN A 124 -2.20 -12.88 -0.08
C ASN A 124 -2.02 -13.98 -1.16
N ARG A 125 -3.12 -14.51 -1.66
CA ARG A 125 -3.11 -15.66 -2.59
C ARG A 125 -2.76 -15.31 -4.03
N ASP A 126 -2.87 -14.03 -4.40
CA ASP A 126 -2.67 -13.55 -5.77
C ASP A 126 -1.84 -12.26 -5.80
N LEU A 127 -0.70 -12.26 -5.09
CA LEU A 127 0.19 -11.10 -4.99
C LEU A 127 1.01 -10.94 -6.28
N ARG A 128 0.40 -10.34 -7.29
CA ARG A 128 1.01 -10.03 -8.59
C ARG A 128 0.82 -8.55 -8.94
N ARG A 129 1.65 -8.05 -9.85
CA ARG A 129 1.55 -6.66 -10.33
C ARG A 129 0.22 -6.38 -11.01
N ILE A 130 -0.22 -5.11 -10.99
CA ILE A 130 -1.45 -4.63 -11.64
C ILE A 130 -1.22 -3.45 -12.58
N TYR A 131 -0.22 -2.61 -12.33
CA TYR A 131 0.11 -1.46 -13.19
C TYR A 131 1.34 -1.71 -14.04
N MET A 132 2.38 -2.30 -13.46
CA MET A 132 3.61 -2.61 -14.16
C MET A 132 3.54 -3.97 -14.86
N PRO A 133 4.26 -4.16 -15.99
CA PRO A 133 4.41 -5.47 -16.60
C PRO A 133 4.98 -6.50 -15.63
N PRO A 134 4.64 -7.80 -15.75
CA PRO A 134 5.10 -8.83 -14.82
C PRO A 134 6.64 -8.94 -14.73
N GLU A 135 7.34 -8.65 -15.83
CA GLU A 135 8.80 -8.66 -15.96
C GLU A 135 9.48 -7.43 -15.36
N TYR A 136 8.72 -6.41 -14.94
CA TYR A 136 9.28 -5.20 -14.39
C TYR A 136 9.87 -5.43 -13.01
N THR A 137 11.15 -5.12 -12.80
CA THR A 137 11.90 -5.49 -11.59
C THR A 137 12.01 -4.37 -10.56
N SER A 138 11.62 -3.15 -10.92
CA SER A 138 11.71 -1.98 -10.04
C SER A 138 10.37 -1.61 -9.42
N PHE A 139 10.40 -0.68 -8.44
CA PHE A 139 9.22 -0.19 -7.73
C PHE A 139 9.12 1.32 -7.88
N PRO A 140 8.19 1.81 -8.74
CA PRO A 140 8.19 3.20 -9.22
C PRO A 140 7.97 4.27 -8.16
N LEU A 141 7.33 3.94 -7.02
CA LEU A 141 7.06 4.91 -5.97
C LEU A 141 8.07 4.90 -4.81
N ARG A 142 9.13 4.08 -4.92
CA ARG A 142 10.27 4.18 -3.99
C ARG A 142 11.04 5.45 -4.22
N LYS A 143 11.56 6.05 -3.15
CA LYS A 143 12.34 7.31 -3.22
C LYS A 143 13.68 7.19 -3.93
N ASP A 144 14.18 5.99 -4.09
CA ASP A 144 15.42 5.67 -4.83
C ASP A 144 15.16 5.27 -6.29
N PHE A 145 13.90 5.32 -6.74
CA PHE A 145 13.55 5.10 -8.13
C PHE A 145 13.72 6.37 -8.96
N TYR A 146 14.41 6.23 -10.09
CA TYR A 146 14.60 7.30 -11.07
C TYR A 146 14.30 6.81 -12.47
N LEU A 147 13.62 7.64 -13.26
CA LEU A 147 13.43 7.39 -14.69
C LEU A 147 14.75 7.66 -15.46
N PRO A 148 14.97 7.03 -16.62
CA PRO A 148 16.16 7.25 -17.44
C PRO A 148 16.45 8.71 -17.72
N ASP A 149 15.43 9.49 -18.04
CA ASP A 149 15.54 10.90 -18.39
C ASP A 149 15.92 11.79 -17.21
N ASP A 150 15.69 11.32 -15.98
CA ASP A 150 16.03 12.04 -14.74
C ASP A 150 17.40 11.67 -14.17
N ALA A 151 18.12 10.75 -14.80
CA ALA A 151 19.41 10.29 -14.31
C ALA A 151 20.45 11.40 -14.15
N ALA A 152 20.40 12.41 -15.00
CA ALA A 152 21.27 13.59 -14.92
C ALA A 152 21.01 14.45 -13.66
N ARG A 153 19.85 14.27 -13.01
CA ARG A 153 19.40 14.99 -11.81
C ARG A 153 19.58 14.19 -10.52
N SER A 154 19.93 12.91 -10.65
CA SER A 154 20.09 12.01 -9.51
C SER A 154 21.35 12.34 -8.72
N PRO A 155 21.29 12.55 -7.39
CA PRO A 155 22.46 12.87 -6.56
C PRO A 155 23.57 11.80 -6.56
N GLY A 156 23.30 10.61 -7.10
CA GLY A 156 24.26 9.50 -7.17
C GLY A 156 24.66 9.08 -8.58
N GLY A 157 24.21 9.79 -9.63
CA GLY A 157 24.63 9.58 -11.02
C GLY A 157 24.54 8.15 -11.56
N GLY A 158 23.63 7.33 -11.03
CA GLY A 158 23.67 5.93 -11.36
C GLY A 158 22.31 5.26 -11.61
N TYR A 159 22.13 4.85 -12.84
CA TYR A 159 21.11 3.90 -13.30
C TYR A 159 21.28 2.49 -12.75
N ARG A 160 21.70 2.29 -11.52
CA ARG A 160 22.04 0.93 -11.03
C ARG A 160 20.89 -0.07 -11.11
N HIS A 161 19.64 0.40 -11.28
CA HIS A 161 18.47 -0.47 -11.37
C HIS A 161 17.89 -0.61 -12.77
N MET A 162 18.35 0.19 -13.76
CA MET A 162 17.83 0.11 -15.12
C MET A 162 18.69 -0.66 -16.11
N GLU A 163 19.93 -0.96 -15.79
CA GLU A 163 20.74 -1.85 -16.64
C GLU A 163 20.14 -3.27 -16.77
N GLN A 164 19.21 -3.63 -15.90
CA GLN A 164 18.51 -4.92 -15.95
C GLN A 164 17.10 -4.85 -16.57
N THR A 165 16.52 -3.67 -16.71
CA THR A 165 15.29 -3.49 -17.47
C THR A 165 15.62 -3.19 -18.91
N HIS A 166 16.02 -4.20 -19.67
CA HIS A 166 15.98 -4.15 -21.11
C HIS A 166 14.51 -4.02 -21.53
N PHE A 167 14.00 -2.79 -21.61
CA PHE A 167 13.02 -2.54 -22.63
C PHE A 167 13.80 -2.60 -23.95
N PRO A 168 13.62 -3.61 -24.78
CA PRO A 168 14.21 -3.57 -26.12
C PRO A 168 13.66 -2.29 -26.75
N ALA A 169 14.57 -1.40 -27.18
CA ALA A 169 14.24 -0.12 -27.80
C ALA A 169 13.39 -0.25 -29.08
N ASN A 170 12.95 -1.44 -29.40
CA ASN A 170 12.06 -1.83 -30.49
C ASN A 170 11.22 -3.08 -30.12
N THR A 171 10.50 -3.03 -29.02
CA THR A 171 9.32 -3.89 -28.99
C THR A 171 8.35 -3.25 -29.99
N PRO A 172 8.05 -3.86 -31.14
CA PRO A 172 7.00 -3.38 -32.01
C PRO A 172 5.77 -3.32 -31.11
N SER A 173 5.17 -2.11 -30.99
CA SER A 173 3.95 -1.91 -30.22
C SER A 173 3.07 -3.10 -30.50
N ALA A 174 2.76 -3.87 -29.45
CA ALA A 174 2.03 -5.12 -29.59
C ALA A 174 0.87 -4.82 -30.51
N THR A 175 0.87 -5.48 -31.67
CA THR A 175 -0.15 -5.28 -32.69
C THR A 175 -1.45 -5.56 -31.96
N VAL A 176 -2.16 -4.51 -31.58
CA VAL A 176 -3.48 -4.63 -30.98
C VAL A 176 -4.27 -5.42 -31.98
N ARG A 177 -4.46 -6.72 -31.70
CA ARG A 177 -5.33 -7.58 -32.51
C ARG A 177 -6.69 -6.91 -32.45
N ARG A 178 -7.02 -6.16 -33.50
CA ARG A 178 -8.34 -5.58 -33.65
C ARG A 178 -9.34 -6.73 -33.64
N LEU A 179 -10.21 -6.70 -32.64
CA LEU A 179 -11.37 -7.58 -32.67
C LEU A 179 -12.18 -7.28 -33.92
N PRO A 180 -12.63 -8.30 -34.67
CA PRO A 180 -13.49 -8.08 -35.83
C PRO A 180 -14.75 -7.36 -35.37
N GLY A 181 -15.03 -6.14 -35.89
CA GLY A 181 -16.24 -5.38 -35.62
C GLY A 181 -16.07 -4.05 -34.87
N SER A 182 -14.86 -3.63 -34.47
CA SER A 182 -14.67 -2.30 -33.87
C SER A 182 -14.78 -1.18 -34.94
N ARG A 183 -15.83 -0.35 -34.84
CA ARG A 183 -16.00 0.86 -35.67
C ARG A 183 -14.90 1.88 -35.34
N GLN A 184 -14.31 2.46 -36.37
CA GLN A 184 -13.43 3.64 -36.22
C GLN A 184 -14.27 4.83 -35.73
N LEU A 185 -13.83 5.44 -34.66
CA LEU A 185 -14.30 6.79 -34.31
C LEU A 185 -13.67 7.80 -35.29
N PRO A 186 -14.44 8.80 -35.76
CA PRO A 186 -13.91 9.81 -36.65
C PRO A 186 -12.88 10.67 -35.92
N SER A 187 -11.75 10.95 -36.60
CA SER A 187 -10.74 11.90 -36.14
C SER A 187 -11.34 13.30 -36.04
N VAL A 188 -11.34 13.88 -34.87
CA VAL A 188 -11.63 15.28 -34.66
C VAL A 188 -10.45 16.09 -35.22
N LYS A 189 -10.75 16.99 -36.18
CA LYS A 189 -9.80 17.97 -36.71
C LYS A 189 -9.63 19.13 -35.73
#